data_a2a1e7fdde96868ed8641ca5a2726a5a
#
_entry.id   a2a1e7fdde96868ed8641ca5a2726a5a
#
_cell.length_a   1.000
_cell.length_b   1.000
_cell.length_c   1.000
_cell.angle_alpha   90.00
_cell.angle_beta   90.00
_cell.angle_gamma   90.00
#
_symmetry.space_group_name_H-M   'P 1'
#
loop_
_entity.id
_entity.type
_entity.pdbx_description
1 polymer ?
#
loop_
_entity_poly.entity_id
_entity_poly.type
_entity_poly.pdbx_seq_one_letter_code
_entity_poly.pdbx_strand_id
1 'polypeptide(L)'
;LTYELHSQSSPSAVSTANNSTPGFELQLWSWNEDIPQSRLEKTNKSHQPSYSRYTYSLSSRKMCCFDSIGNRQVIQPPCSNHHYFITIDKTPYLKYEDRKENLNFDAYLIDIHNATSRPIAQNLTELPIWDPTGRYILFYRADQKTWYCLDCLTGMTVDISSCIGFPVYDEIHDLPSSAPSYGIAGWSEDGTRVGIYDRYDIWVIDLNNPQKKYSLTRGYGRKNKKIIRLCKINFVTENLKLHTTNRVKIIDEENKQEGIYLLSPDGKLQKQMEGNYSLQLLKQSVNGKYILFQRQNYNEYRNLWWSRSDFKHPQKLTDANPQQKTYNWGTVRLLQWTND
;
A
#
# COMPACT_ATOMS: atom_id res chain seq x y z
N LEU A 1 -1.57 22.93 -14.73
CA LEU A 1 -0.18 23.13 -14.32
C LEU A 1 -0.12 23.14 -12.79
N THR A 2 0.70 22.30 -12.21
CA THR A 2 0.94 22.25 -10.77
C THR A 2 2.30 22.92 -10.50
N TYR A 3 2.34 23.84 -9.55
CA TYR A 3 3.54 24.54 -9.13
C TYR A 3 3.79 24.32 -7.65
N GLU A 4 5.05 24.16 -7.28
CA GLU A 4 5.50 24.19 -5.90
C GLU A 4 6.12 25.59 -5.64
N LEU A 5 5.53 26.33 -4.73
CA LEU A 5 6.09 27.60 -4.26
C LEU A 5 6.79 27.34 -2.94
N HIS A 6 8.09 27.61 -2.92
CA HIS A 6 8.84 27.60 -1.68
C HIS A 6 8.55 28.89 -0.91
N SER A 7 7.97 28.79 0.28
CA SER A 7 8.03 29.89 1.23
C SER A 7 9.49 29.99 1.68
N GLN A 8 10.20 31.00 1.26
CA GLN A 8 11.34 31.44 2.04
C GLN A 8 10.78 31.96 3.37
N SER A 9 10.70 31.10 4.38
CA SER A 9 10.76 31.60 5.74
C SER A 9 12.08 32.35 5.80
N SER A 10 12.02 33.69 5.90
CA SER A 10 13.20 34.46 6.26
C SER A 10 13.84 33.72 7.42
N PRO A 11 15.10 33.27 7.34
CA PRO A 11 15.74 32.80 8.54
C PRO A 11 15.59 33.94 9.52
N SER A 12 14.87 33.71 10.62
CA SER A 12 14.98 34.59 11.78
C SER A 12 16.47 34.72 11.96
N ALA A 13 16.96 35.95 11.78
CA ALA A 13 18.37 36.27 11.81
C ALA A 13 18.91 35.72 13.15
N VAL A 14 19.40 34.50 13.10
CA VAL A 14 20.36 34.05 14.11
C VAL A 14 21.54 34.90 13.81
N SER A 15 21.69 35.97 14.60
CA SER A 15 22.89 36.79 14.58
C SER A 15 24.07 35.84 14.77
N THR A 16 24.82 35.61 13.71
CA THR A 16 26.15 35.02 13.80
C THR A 16 27.05 36.09 14.44
N ALA A 17 26.85 36.30 15.75
CA ALA A 17 27.89 36.89 16.56
C ALA A 17 28.97 35.82 16.66
N ASN A 18 30.05 36.03 15.90
CA ASN A 18 31.33 35.35 16.09
C ASN A 18 31.88 35.70 17.48
N ASN A 19 31.32 35.14 18.52
CA ASN A 19 31.91 35.14 19.84
C ASN A 19 32.16 33.70 20.24
N SER A 20 33.45 33.38 20.38
CA SER A 20 34.04 32.13 20.82
C SER A 20 33.77 31.86 22.33
N THR A 21 32.64 32.18 22.82
CA THR A 21 32.12 31.66 24.12
C THR A 21 31.46 30.32 23.88
N PRO A 22 31.76 29.28 24.69
CA PRO A 22 31.03 28.03 24.60
C PRO A 22 29.54 28.33 24.75
N GLY A 23 28.79 28.21 23.65
CA GLY A 23 27.35 28.42 23.68
C GLY A 23 26.70 27.36 24.59
N PHE A 24 25.89 27.80 25.53
CA PHE A 24 25.03 26.89 26.25
C PHE A 24 23.98 26.36 25.27
N GLU A 25 23.91 25.05 25.11
CA GLU A 25 22.84 24.39 24.39
C GLU A 25 21.67 24.21 25.37
N LEU A 26 20.59 24.95 25.17
CA LEU A 26 19.37 24.84 25.96
C LEU A 26 18.36 23.99 25.22
N GLN A 27 17.98 22.86 25.81
CA GLN A 27 16.87 22.04 25.33
C GLN A 27 15.65 22.24 26.26
N LEU A 28 14.55 22.70 25.70
CA LEU A 28 13.28 22.79 26.43
C LEU A 28 12.48 21.52 26.15
N TRP A 29 12.19 20.77 27.20
CA TRP A 29 11.33 19.59 27.16
C TRP A 29 9.99 19.95 27.77
N SER A 30 8.98 20.15 26.92
CA SER A 30 7.62 20.41 27.36
C SER A 30 6.77 19.16 27.31
N TRP A 31 5.98 18.91 28.35
CA TRP A 31 5.01 17.82 28.39
C TRP A 31 3.87 17.98 27.38
N ASN A 32 3.66 19.18 26.87
CA ASN A 32 2.59 19.56 25.95
C ASN A 32 3.05 19.63 24.48
N GLU A 33 4.26 19.16 24.18
CA GLU A 33 4.74 19.09 22.79
C GLU A 33 4.16 17.86 22.09
N ASP A 34 3.65 18.07 20.87
CA ASP A 34 3.13 16.99 20.03
C ASP A 34 4.23 16.07 19.48
N ILE A 35 5.47 16.57 19.38
CA ILE A 35 6.63 15.86 18.87
C ILE A 35 7.76 15.92 19.91
N PRO A 36 8.35 14.79 20.30
CA PRO A 36 9.47 14.77 21.25
C PRO A 36 10.67 15.57 20.76
N GLN A 37 11.33 16.27 21.68
CA GLN A 37 12.49 17.13 21.35
C GLN A 37 13.61 16.38 20.65
N SER A 38 13.90 15.15 21.04
CA SER A 38 14.90 14.29 20.38
C SER A 38 14.60 14.03 18.89
N ARG A 39 13.33 14.08 18.51
CA ARG A 39 12.90 13.93 17.12
C ARG A 39 12.94 15.27 16.38
N LEU A 40 12.53 16.36 17.04
CA LEU A 40 12.64 17.71 16.49
C LEU A 40 14.08 18.03 16.12
N GLU A 41 15.06 17.66 16.94
CA GLU A 41 16.49 17.85 16.64
C GLU A 41 16.91 17.10 15.38
N LYS A 42 16.45 15.86 15.20
CA LYS A 42 16.76 15.05 14.01
C LYS A 42 16.08 15.61 12.76
N THR A 43 14.85 16.09 12.88
CA THR A 43 14.10 16.68 11.75
C THR A 43 14.61 18.08 11.42
N ASN A 44 14.97 18.89 12.41
CA ASN A 44 15.56 20.22 12.16
C ASN A 44 16.94 20.15 11.51
N LYS A 45 17.73 19.10 11.74
CA LYS A 45 19.00 18.86 11.02
C LYS A 45 18.80 18.56 9.53
N SER A 46 17.63 18.06 9.16
CA SER A 46 17.23 17.86 7.77
C SER A 46 16.30 19.00 7.31
N HIS A 47 16.73 20.26 7.37
CA HIS A 47 15.94 21.41 6.92
C HIS A 47 15.32 21.13 5.55
N GLN A 48 14.17 20.51 5.54
CA GLN A 48 13.32 20.48 4.35
C GLN A 48 12.56 21.79 4.33
N PRO A 49 12.76 22.63 3.31
CA PRO A 49 11.98 23.85 3.19
C PRO A 49 10.49 23.48 3.16
N SER A 50 9.70 24.11 4.01
CA SER A 50 8.24 24.00 3.92
C SER A 50 7.81 24.65 2.61
N TYR A 51 7.13 23.92 1.77
CA TYR A 51 6.57 24.45 0.53
C TYR A 51 5.06 24.24 0.51
N SER A 52 4.37 25.21 -0.02
CA SER A 52 2.94 25.10 -0.29
C SER A 52 2.73 24.71 -1.75
N ARG A 53 1.79 23.79 -1.98
CA ARG A 53 1.46 23.33 -3.33
C ARG A 53 0.21 24.03 -3.85
N TYR A 54 0.32 24.49 -5.08
CA TYR A 54 -0.77 25.17 -5.77
C TYR A 54 -1.07 24.52 -7.10
N THR A 55 -2.33 24.54 -7.49
CA THR A 55 -2.72 24.29 -8.87
C THR A 55 -3.19 25.58 -9.51
N TYR A 56 -2.91 25.76 -10.79
CA TYR A 56 -3.42 26.84 -11.59
C TYR A 56 -4.24 26.29 -12.75
N SER A 57 -5.52 26.62 -12.78
CA SER A 57 -6.41 26.27 -13.88
C SER A 57 -6.24 27.24 -15.02
N LEU A 58 -5.81 26.75 -16.19
CA LEU A 58 -5.63 27.59 -17.39
C LEU A 58 -6.98 28.10 -17.95
N SER A 59 -8.04 27.32 -17.78
CA SER A 59 -9.39 27.67 -18.27
C SER A 59 -10.05 28.71 -17.40
N SER A 60 -10.08 28.51 -16.08
CA SER A 60 -10.73 29.43 -15.14
C SER A 60 -9.82 30.56 -14.65
N ARG A 61 -8.52 30.52 -14.95
CA ARG A 61 -7.47 31.44 -14.47
C ARG A 61 -7.44 31.58 -12.95
N LYS A 62 -7.87 30.55 -12.23
CA LYS A 62 -7.87 30.52 -10.77
C LYS A 62 -6.72 29.66 -10.24
N MET A 63 -6.15 30.13 -9.14
CA MET A 63 -5.16 29.38 -8.37
C MET A 63 -5.82 28.82 -7.11
N CYS A 64 -5.58 27.54 -6.83
CA CYS A 64 -6.03 26.85 -5.64
C CYS A 64 -4.81 26.34 -4.88
N CYS A 65 -4.71 26.74 -3.60
CA CYS A 65 -3.76 26.14 -2.67
C CYS A 65 -4.38 24.87 -2.08
N PHE A 66 -3.73 23.73 -2.24
CA PHE A 66 -4.21 22.47 -1.68
C PHE A 66 -3.31 21.92 -0.57
N ASP A 67 -2.19 22.58 -0.32
CA ASP A 67 -1.30 22.27 0.79
C ASP A 67 -0.77 23.58 1.40
N SER A 68 -1.58 24.18 2.28
CA SER A 68 -1.24 25.45 2.93
C SER A 68 -0.34 25.30 4.15
N ILE A 69 -0.07 24.10 4.64
CA ILE A 69 0.54 23.88 5.96
C ILE A 69 1.88 23.11 5.85
N GLY A 70 2.33 22.74 4.64
CA GLY A 70 3.64 22.08 4.43
C GLY A 70 3.77 20.65 4.97
N ASN A 71 2.80 20.15 5.73
CA ASN A 71 2.80 18.83 6.36
C ASN A 71 1.77 17.87 5.74
N ARG A 72 1.03 18.31 4.72
CA ARG A 72 0.01 17.46 4.09
C ARG A 72 0.60 16.65 2.96
N GLN A 73 0.50 15.35 3.05
CA GLN A 73 0.80 14.47 1.93
C GLN A 73 -0.33 14.58 0.89
N VAL A 74 0.04 14.74 -0.38
CA VAL A 74 -0.91 14.79 -1.49
C VAL A 74 -0.84 13.49 -2.28
N ILE A 75 -2.01 12.89 -2.54
CA ILE A 75 -2.13 11.70 -3.37
C ILE A 75 -2.86 12.10 -4.65
N GLN A 76 -2.15 12.05 -5.77
CA GLN A 76 -2.69 12.37 -7.09
C GLN A 76 -3.38 11.15 -7.69
N PRO A 77 -4.47 11.33 -8.45
CA PRO A 77 -5.06 10.27 -9.23
C PRO A 77 -4.09 9.84 -10.36
N PRO A 78 -4.16 8.59 -10.82
CA PRO A 78 -3.26 8.06 -11.85
C PRO A 78 -3.56 8.58 -13.26
N CYS A 79 -4.72 9.20 -13.49
CA CYS A 79 -5.12 9.76 -14.78
C CYS A 79 -4.50 11.15 -15.01
N SER A 80 -4.38 11.59 -16.26
CA SER A 80 -3.76 12.88 -16.61
C SER A 80 -4.71 14.09 -16.50
N ASN A 81 -6.01 13.88 -16.40
CA ASN A 81 -7.00 14.95 -16.33
C ASN A 81 -7.62 15.02 -14.94
N HIS A 82 -6.90 15.69 -14.02
CA HIS A 82 -7.25 15.70 -12.60
C HIS A 82 -8.17 16.88 -12.26
N HIS A 83 -9.35 16.57 -11.74
CA HIS A 83 -10.21 17.55 -11.08
C HIS A 83 -10.10 17.48 -9.56
N TYR A 84 -9.67 16.31 -9.05
CA TYR A 84 -9.64 16.01 -7.63
C TYR A 84 -8.26 15.53 -7.17
N PHE A 85 -7.92 15.86 -5.93
CA PHE A 85 -6.75 15.34 -5.21
C PHE A 85 -7.15 14.88 -3.82
N ILE A 86 -6.41 13.95 -3.26
CA ILE A 86 -6.54 13.58 -1.85
C ILE A 86 -5.43 14.27 -1.07
N THR A 87 -5.77 14.89 0.05
CA THR A 87 -4.79 15.38 1.02
C THR A 87 -4.94 14.63 2.33
N ILE A 88 -3.81 14.35 2.97
CA ILE A 88 -3.70 13.60 4.21
C ILE A 88 -3.22 14.56 5.31
N ASP A 89 -3.97 14.66 6.40
CA ASP A 89 -3.63 15.45 7.57
C ASP A 89 -3.33 14.56 8.78
N LYS A 90 -2.08 14.52 9.21
CA LYS A 90 -1.63 13.77 10.38
C LYS A 90 -1.60 14.61 11.65
N THR A 91 -1.79 15.93 11.53
CA THR A 91 -1.65 16.88 12.65
C THR A 91 -2.46 16.48 13.88
N PRO A 92 -3.73 16.04 13.77
CA PRO A 92 -4.52 15.68 14.96
C PRO A 92 -3.96 14.49 15.75
N TYR A 93 -3.06 13.71 15.13
CA TYR A 93 -2.58 12.44 15.68
C TYR A 93 -1.11 12.45 16.08
N LEU A 94 -0.36 13.53 15.83
CA LEU A 94 1.10 13.62 16.07
C LEU A 94 1.50 13.25 17.49
N LYS A 95 0.73 13.64 18.49
CA LYS A 95 0.97 13.30 19.91
C LYS A 95 0.95 11.79 20.22
N TYR A 96 0.46 10.96 19.31
CA TYR A 96 0.41 9.52 19.48
C TYR A 96 1.49 8.78 18.64
N GLU A 97 2.35 9.52 17.94
CA GLU A 97 3.30 8.95 16.99
C GLU A 97 4.28 7.97 17.64
N ASP A 98 4.72 8.26 18.88
CA ASP A 98 5.63 7.39 19.62
C ASP A 98 4.96 6.14 20.20
N ARG A 99 3.64 6.09 20.20
CA ARG A 99 2.85 5.01 20.82
C ARG A 99 2.17 4.10 19.80
N LYS A 100 2.23 4.46 18.52
CA LYS A 100 1.59 3.71 17.42
C LYS A 100 2.60 3.38 16.35
N GLU A 101 2.56 2.18 15.84
CA GLU A 101 3.37 1.74 14.72
C GLU A 101 3.10 2.58 13.46
N ASN A 102 1.85 2.89 13.20
CA ASN A 102 1.42 3.76 12.12
C ASN A 102 0.58 4.90 12.66
N LEU A 103 0.91 6.12 12.25
CA LEU A 103 0.14 7.29 12.64
C LEU A 103 -1.16 7.35 11.85
N ASN A 104 -2.26 7.52 12.58
CA ASN A 104 -3.56 7.77 11.96
C ASN A 104 -3.57 9.15 11.27
N PHE A 105 -4.53 9.36 10.40
CA PHE A 105 -4.68 10.61 9.67
C PHE A 105 -6.13 10.84 9.24
N ASP A 106 -6.42 12.09 8.93
CA ASP A 106 -7.65 12.48 8.25
C ASP A 106 -7.39 12.64 6.76
N ALA A 107 -8.33 12.22 5.94
CA ALA A 107 -8.25 12.35 4.48
C ALA A 107 -9.33 13.31 3.96
N TYR A 108 -8.92 14.19 3.05
CA TYR A 108 -9.79 15.19 2.44
C TYR A 108 -9.72 15.10 0.91
N LEU A 109 -10.85 15.30 0.27
CA LEU A 109 -10.97 15.47 -1.18
C LEU A 109 -10.90 16.95 -1.52
N ILE A 110 -9.96 17.33 -2.34
CA ILE A 110 -9.80 18.69 -2.87
C ILE A 110 -10.34 18.73 -4.29
N ASP A 111 -11.32 19.59 -4.52
CA ASP A 111 -11.78 19.95 -5.86
C ASP A 111 -11.03 21.21 -6.30
N ILE A 112 -10.13 21.05 -7.27
CA ILE A 112 -9.31 22.17 -7.76
C ILE A 112 -10.07 23.14 -8.66
N HIS A 113 -11.22 22.72 -9.20
CA HIS A 113 -12.03 23.56 -10.07
C HIS A 113 -12.79 24.62 -9.27
N ASN A 114 -13.34 24.18 -8.13
CA ASN A 114 -14.15 25.02 -7.25
C ASN A 114 -13.33 25.56 -6.07
N ALA A 115 -12.08 25.13 -5.90
CA ALA A 115 -11.21 25.44 -4.76
C ALA A 115 -11.86 25.05 -3.40
N THR A 116 -12.53 23.89 -3.38
CA THR A 116 -13.21 23.39 -2.19
C THR A 116 -12.52 22.15 -1.62
N SER A 117 -12.64 21.99 -0.31
CA SER A 117 -12.15 20.81 0.41
C SER A 117 -13.31 20.17 1.16
N ARG A 118 -13.42 18.83 1.05
CA ARG A 118 -14.41 18.07 1.84
C ARG A 118 -13.78 16.84 2.46
N PRO A 119 -14.20 16.42 3.66
CA PRO A 119 -13.66 15.22 4.28
C PRO A 119 -14.06 13.98 3.49
N ILE A 120 -13.11 13.06 3.32
CA ILE A 120 -13.34 11.68 2.87
C ILE A 120 -13.66 10.84 4.11
N ALA A 121 -12.71 10.79 5.04
CA ALA A 121 -12.86 10.09 6.31
C ALA A 121 -11.81 10.58 7.32
N GLN A 122 -12.11 10.38 8.59
CA GLN A 122 -11.22 10.70 9.70
C GLN A 122 -10.66 9.42 10.33
N ASN A 123 -9.54 9.55 11.00
CA ASN A 123 -8.91 8.49 11.79
C ASN A 123 -8.58 7.23 10.97
N LEU A 124 -8.16 7.42 9.73
CA LEU A 124 -7.73 6.34 8.87
C LEU A 124 -6.35 5.81 9.27
N THR A 125 -6.12 4.53 9.06
CA THR A 125 -4.83 3.84 9.26
C THR A 125 -4.16 3.44 7.96
N GLU A 126 -4.94 3.38 6.86
CA GLU A 126 -4.47 2.99 5.54
C GLU A 126 -4.79 4.09 4.52
N LEU A 127 -3.85 4.33 3.61
CA LEU A 127 -4.00 5.38 2.60
C LEU A 127 -5.18 5.07 1.65
N PRO A 128 -6.00 6.07 1.35
CA PRO A 128 -7.02 5.95 0.31
C PRO A 128 -6.41 5.64 -1.06
N ILE A 129 -7.13 4.88 -1.86
CA ILE A 129 -6.66 4.37 -3.16
C ILE A 129 -7.57 4.89 -4.26
N TRP A 130 -6.96 5.53 -5.26
CA TRP A 130 -7.65 5.95 -6.47
C TRP A 130 -7.97 4.77 -7.38
N ASP A 131 -9.10 4.84 -8.06
CA ASP A 131 -9.32 4.05 -9.27
C ASP A 131 -8.48 4.60 -10.45
N PRO A 132 -8.26 3.81 -11.51
CA PRO A 132 -7.48 4.25 -12.66
C PRO A 132 -8.06 5.46 -13.40
N THR A 133 -9.37 5.70 -13.31
CA THR A 133 -10.04 6.82 -13.98
C THR A 133 -10.03 8.12 -13.18
N GLY A 134 -9.72 8.06 -11.86
CA GLY A 134 -9.76 9.20 -10.95
C GLY A 134 -11.18 9.62 -10.55
N ARG A 135 -12.17 8.73 -10.70
CA ARG A 135 -13.55 8.94 -10.29
C ARG A 135 -13.85 8.40 -8.90
N TYR A 136 -13.33 7.23 -8.58
CA TYR A 136 -13.61 6.54 -7.32
C TYR A 136 -12.42 6.55 -6.40
N ILE A 137 -12.70 6.65 -5.09
CA ILE A 137 -11.71 6.52 -4.02
C ILE A 137 -12.15 5.40 -3.10
N LEU A 138 -11.27 4.41 -2.91
CA LEU A 138 -11.46 3.40 -1.88
C LEU A 138 -10.73 3.81 -0.61
N PHE A 139 -11.37 3.59 0.52
CA PHE A 139 -10.73 3.76 1.82
C PHE A 139 -11.24 2.71 2.81
N TYR A 140 -10.33 2.26 3.66
CA TYR A 140 -10.62 1.28 4.69
C TYR A 140 -10.86 1.96 6.03
N ARG A 141 -11.96 1.64 6.67
CA ARG A 141 -12.26 2.07 8.03
C ARG A 141 -11.95 0.94 9.00
N ALA A 142 -10.84 1.06 9.71
CA ALA A 142 -10.37 0.04 10.64
C ALA A 142 -11.29 -0.13 11.87
N ASP A 143 -11.96 0.96 12.30
CA ASP A 143 -12.97 0.94 13.37
C ASP A 143 -14.22 0.12 13.00
N GLN A 144 -14.57 0.08 11.72
CA GLN A 144 -15.71 -0.66 11.17
C GLN A 144 -15.29 -1.95 10.47
N LYS A 145 -13.98 -2.13 10.25
CA LYS A 145 -13.39 -3.28 9.57
C LYS A 145 -13.93 -3.47 8.15
N THR A 146 -14.16 -2.36 7.44
CA THR A 146 -14.93 -2.31 6.19
C THR A 146 -14.29 -1.38 5.18
N TRP A 147 -14.34 -1.78 3.90
CA TRP A 147 -13.97 -0.95 2.77
C TRP A 147 -15.16 -0.14 2.27
N TYR A 148 -14.91 1.13 2.01
CA TYR A 148 -15.84 2.10 1.44
C TYR A 148 -15.36 2.59 0.08
N CYS A 149 -16.32 2.94 -0.77
CA CYS A 149 -16.09 3.60 -2.05
C CYS A 149 -16.77 4.98 -2.06
N LEU A 150 -15.99 6.03 -2.31
CA LEU A 150 -16.50 7.39 -2.57
C LEU A 150 -16.51 7.64 -4.08
N ASP A 151 -17.66 7.98 -4.62
CA ASP A 151 -17.78 8.56 -5.98
C ASP A 151 -17.51 10.07 -5.90
N CYS A 152 -16.42 10.53 -6.51
CA CYS A 152 -16.00 11.92 -6.47
C CYS A 152 -17.01 12.88 -7.16
N LEU A 153 -17.75 12.39 -8.16
CA LEU A 153 -18.70 13.21 -8.91
C LEU A 153 -19.99 13.44 -8.11
N THR A 154 -20.54 12.39 -7.51
CA THR A 154 -21.80 12.46 -6.76
C THR A 154 -21.60 12.82 -5.31
N GLY A 155 -20.41 12.57 -4.76
CA GLY A 155 -20.11 12.70 -3.34
C GLY A 155 -20.67 11.57 -2.49
N MET A 156 -21.28 10.55 -3.09
CA MET A 156 -21.85 9.43 -2.36
C MET A 156 -20.76 8.46 -1.91
N THR A 157 -20.88 8.02 -0.67
CA THR A 157 -20.02 6.98 -0.10
C THR A 157 -20.85 5.73 0.17
N VAL A 158 -20.36 4.59 -0.28
CA VAL A 158 -21.05 3.30 -0.17
C VAL A 158 -20.12 2.27 0.46
N ASP A 159 -20.66 1.47 1.38
CA ASP A 159 -20.01 0.26 1.87
C ASP A 159 -19.95 -0.79 0.77
N ILE A 160 -18.75 -1.27 0.46
CA ILE A 160 -18.55 -2.23 -0.63
C ILE A 160 -18.10 -3.61 -0.16
N SER A 161 -17.76 -3.80 1.10
CA SER A 161 -17.20 -5.07 1.56
C SER A 161 -18.05 -5.84 2.59
N SER A 162 -18.96 -5.21 3.32
CA SER A 162 -19.83 -5.91 4.27
C SER A 162 -20.69 -6.98 3.59
N CYS A 163 -20.98 -6.81 2.31
CA CYS A 163 -21.73 -7.78 1.53
C CYS A 163 -20.94 -9.09 1.27
N ILE A 164 -19.62 -9.14 1.44
CA ILE A 164 -18.78 -10.32 1.15
C ILE A 164 -19.14 -11.51 2.04
N GLY A 165 -19.45 -11.25 3.31
CA GLY A 165 -19.78 -12.29 4.28
C GLY A 165 -18.57 -12.99 4.91
N PHE A 166 -17.36 -12.53 4.56
CA PHE A 166 -16.09 -12.94 5.19
C PHE A 166 -15.30 -11.71 5.59
N PRO A 167 -14.49 -11.80 6.68
CA PRO A 167 -13.62 -10.69 7.08
C PRO A 167 -12.65 -10.27 5.97
N VAL A 168 -12.59 -8.96 5.71
CA VAL A 168 -11.66 -8.34 4.77
C VAL A 168 -10.45 -7.71 5.49
N TYR A 169 -10.35 -7.97 6.79
CA TYR A 169 -9.32 -7.50 7.70
C TYR A 169 -8.52 -8.68 8.26
N ASP A 170 -7.34 -8.41 8.80
CA ASP A 170 -6.50 -9.44 9.39
C ASP A 170 -7.17 -10.08 10.62
N GLU A 171 -7.67 -11.31 10.43
CA GLU A 171 -8.42 -12.07 11.43
C GLU A 171 -7.51 -12.57 12.58
N ILE A 172 -6.20 -12.62 12.35
CA ILE A 172 -5.22 -13.11 13.32
C ILE A 172 -4.36 -11.99 13.91
N HIS A 173 -4.78 -10.74 13.71
CA HIS A 173 -4.08 -9.58 14.23
C HIS A 173 -4.06 -9.61 15.76
N ASP A 174 -2.86 -9.64 16.34
CA ASP A 174 -2.62 -9.78 17.78
C ASP A 174 -1.93 -8.56 18.42
N LEU A 175 -1.75 -7.49 17.65
CA LEU A 175 -1.15 -6.25 18.14
C LEU A 175 -2.21 -5.34 18.79
N PRO A 176 -1.83 -4.47 19.75
CA PRO A 176 -2.74 -3.51 20.41
C PRO A 176 -3.09 -2.32 19.48
N SER A 177 -3.48 -2.61 18.25
CA SER A 177 -3.88 -1.65 17.22
C SER A 177 -5.09 -2.17 16.45
N SER A 178 -5.72 -1.33 15.65
CA SER A 178 -6.82 -1.77 14.79
C SER A 178 -6.31 -2.74 13.72
N ALA A 179 -7.02 -3.82 13.50
CA ALA A 179 -6.66 -4.81 12.48
C ALA A 179 -6.57 -4.16 11.09
N PRO A 180 -5.47 -4.32 10.36
CA PRO A 180 -5.33 -3.83 9.00
C PRO A 180 -6.22 -4.63 8.04
N SER A 181 -6.48 -4.07 6.86
CA SER A 181 -7.15 -4.80 5.80
C SER A 181 -6.23 -5.83 5.16
N TYR A 182 -6.79 -6.85 4.51
CA TYR A 182 -6.01 -7.71 3.61
C TYR A 182 -5.66 -6.99 2.29
N GLY A 183 -6.21 -5.78 2.07
CA GLY A 183 -5.95 -4.94 0.91
C GLY A 183 -6.85 -5.26 -0.29
N ILE A 184 -6.54 -4.60 -1.42
CA ILE A 184 -7.23 -4.80 -2.69
C ILE A 184 -6.37 -5.60 -3.67
N ALA A 185 -7.02 -6.41 -4.50
CA ALA A 185 -6.36 -7.16 -5.56
C ALA A 185 -6.06 -6.26 -6.78
N GLY A 186 -6.88 -5.24 -6.98
CA GLY A 186 -6.74 -4.30 -8.09
C GLY A 186 -8.10 -3.94 -8.69
N TRP A 187 -8.04 -3.10 -9.71
CA TRP A 187 -9.19 -2.60 -10.44
C TRP A 187 -9.38 -3.37 -11.74
N SER A 188 -10.62 -3.56 -12.18
CA SER A 188 -10.87 -3.99 -13.55
C SER A 188 -10.41 -2.94 -14.55
N GLU A 189 -10.14 -3.37 -15.78
CA GLU A 189 -9.63 -2.48 -16.85
C GLU A 189 -10.57 -1.31 -17.14
N ASP A 190 -11.88 -1.51 -16.96
CA ASP A 190 -12.92 -0.49 -17.15
C ASP A 190 -13.17 0.38 -15.91
N GLY A 191 -12.48 0.13 -14.80
CA GLY A 191 -12.63 0.85 -13.54
C GLY A 191 -13.96 0.65 -12.82
N THR A 192 -14.86 -0.22 -13.33
CA THR A 192 -16.20 -0.41 -12.77
C THR A 192 -16.25 -1.43 -11.64
N ARG A 193 -15.21 -2.26 -11.51
CA ARG A 193 -15.12 -3.32 -10.50
C ARG A 193 -13.79 -3.28 -9.78
N VAL A 194 -13.82 -3.73 -8.55
CA VAL A 194 -12.62 -3.87 -7.70
C VAL A 194 -12.52 -5.26 -7.12
N GLY A 195 -11.29 -5.78 -7.06
CA GLY A 195 -10.96 -6.99 -6.34
C GLY A 195 -10.58 -6.66 -4.90
N ILE A 196 -11.24 -7.27 -3.92
CA ILE A 196 -10.91 -7.16 -2.50
C ILE A 196 -10.47 -8.53 -2.00
N TYR A 197 -9.44 -8.54 -1.15
CA TYR A 197 -9.00 -9.77 -0.50
C TYR A 197 -9.77 -10.02 0.79
N ASP A 198 -10.21 -11.27 1.00
CA ASP A 198 -10.32 -11.83 2.34
C ASP A 198 -9.01 -12.53 2.72
N ARG A 199 -8.98 -13.27 3.83
CA ARG A 199 -7.79 -14.00 4.26
C ARG A 199 -7.22 -14.90 3.16
N TYR A 200 -8.07 -15.57 2.38
CA TYR A 200 -7.67 -16.60 1.43
C TYR A 200 -7.97 -16.25 -0.03
N ASP A 201 -9.11 -15.65 -0.28
CA ASP A 201 -9.71 -15.56 -1.61
C ASP A 201 -9.73 -14.12 -2.17
N ILE A 202 -10.11 -13.98 -3.44
CA ILE A 202 -10.28 -12.72 -4.15
C ILE A 202 -11.76 -12.55 -4.46
N TRP A 203 -12.34 -11.45 -4.00
CA TRP A 203 -13.72 -11.06 -4.23
C TRP A 203 -13.81 -9.92 -5.22
N VAL A 204 -14.61 -10.07 -6.26
CA VAL A 204 -14.88 -9.02 -7.25
C VAL A 204 -16.20 -8.37 -6.91
N ILE A 205 -16.21 -7.04 -6.82
CA ILE A 205 -17.35 -6.21 -6.44
C ILE A 205 -17.62 -5.20 -7.53
N ASP A 206 -18.88 -5.09 -7.95
CA ASP A 206 -19.35 -4.06 -8.88
C ASP A 206 -19.61 -2.76 -8.09
N LEU A 207 -18.94 -1.67 -8.45
CA LEU A 207 -19.04 -0.40 -7.73
C LEU A 207 -20.38 0.29 -7.92
N ASN A 208 -21.06 0.05 -9.05
CA ASN A 208 -22.40 0.58 -9.28
C ASN A 208 -23.48 -0.20 -8.50
N ASN A 209 -23.20 -1.45 -8.15
CA ASN A 209 -24.10 -2.27 -7.35
C ASN A 209 -23.28 -3.29 -6.51
N PRO A 210 -22.85 -2.92 -5.30
CA PRO A 210 -22.00 -3.77 -4.46
C PRO A 210 -22.62 -5.12 -4.07
N GLN A 211 -23.95 -5.26 -4.19
CA GLN A 211 -24.60 -6.55 -4.00
C GLN A 211 -24.26 -7.57 -5.10
N LYS A 212 -23.84 -7.09 -6.27
CA LYS A 212 -23.30 -7.91 -7.36
C LYS A 212 -21.83 -8.21 -7.07
N LYS A 213 -21.59 -9.30 -6.38
CA LYS A 213 -20.27 -9.79 -6.01
C LYS A 213 -20.11 -11.26 -6.35
N TYR A 214 -18.87 -11.67 -6.54
CA TYR A 214 -18.53 -13.10 -6.67
C TYR A 214 -17.07 -13.34 -6.26
N SER A 215 -16.77 -14.56 -5.83
CA SER A 215 -15.39 -14.97 -5.60
C SER A 215 -14.74 -15.36 -6.94
N LEU A 216 -13.68 -14.67 -7.35
CA LEU A 216 -12.89 -14.99 -8.55
C LEU A 216 -12.18 -16.34 -8.39
N THR A 217 -11.82 -16.71 -7.17
CA THR A 217 -11.16 -17.96 -6.79
C THR A 217 -12.15 -19.06 -6.41
N ARG A 218 -13.45 -18.78 -6.47
CA ARG A 218 -14.55 -19.71 -6.14
C ARG A 218 -14.41 -20.36 -4.77
N GLY A 219 -13.84 -19.65 -3.80
CA GLY A 219 -13.63 -20.15 -2.44
C GLY A 219 -12.55 -21.25 -2.32
N TYR A 220 -11.77 -21.46 -3.37
CA TYR A 220 -10.69 -22.46 -3.36
C TYR A 220 -9.69 -22.20 -2.25
N GLY A 221 -9.31 -20.93 -2.04
CA GLY A 221 -8.34 -20.55 -1.03
C GLY A 221 -8.80 -20.96 0.36
N ARG A 222 -10.01 -20.59 0.76
CA ARG A 222 -10.58 -20.90 2.08
C ARG A 222 -10.77 -22.41 2.28
N LYS A 223 -11.28 -23.10 1.26
CA LYS A 223 -11.49 -24.54 1.32
C LYS A 223 -10.20 -25.33 1.57
N ASN A 224 -9.07 -24.86 1.00
CA ASN A 224 -7.79 -25.55 1.02
C ASN A 224 -6.75 -24.87 1.91
N LYS A 225 -7.12 -23.85 2.72
CA LYS A 225 -6.23 -23.03 3.55
C LYS A 225 -5.05 -22.45 2.76
N LYS A 226 -5.32 -21.95 1.56
CA LYS A 226 -4.34 -21.38 0.65
C LYS A 226 -4.60 -19.89 0.43
N ILE A 227 -3.67 -19.06 0.85
CA ILE A 227 -3.73 -17.61 0.66
C ILE A 227 -3.41 -17.28 -0.78
N ILE A 228 -4.36 -16.69 -1.50
CA ILE A 228 -4.23 -16.35 -2.92
C ILE A 228 -4.12 -14.85 -3.08
N ARG A 229 -3.05 -14.38 -3.73
CA ARG A 229 -2.79 -12.95 -3.99
C ARG A 229 -2.35 -12.77 -5.44
N LEU A 230 -2.77 -11.69 -6.10
CA LEU A 230 -2.24 -11.33 -7.41
C LEU A 230 -0.73 -11.11 -7.33
N CYS A 231 -0.01 -11.58 -8.31
CA CYS A 231 1.42 -11.31 -8.39
C CYS A 231 1.66 -9.83 -8.67
N LYS A 232 2.60 -9.23 -7.92
CA LYS A 232 3.14 -7.90 -8.21
C LYS A 232 4.42 -8.08 -9.00
N ILE A 233 4.51 -7.42 -10.16
CA ILE A 233 5.74 -7.34 -10.95
C ILE A 233 6.24 -5.91 -10.85
N ASN A 234 7.53 -5.71 -10.61
CA ASN A 234 8.12 -4.39 -10.33
C ASN A 234 7.49 -3.67 -9.12
N PHE A 235 7.00 -4.41 -8.13
CA PHE A 235 6.26 -3.89 -6.97
C PHE A 235 4.93 -3.18 -7.32
N VAL A 236 4.52 -3.20 -8.58
CA VAL A 236 3.26 -2.63 -9.06
C VAL A 236 2.21 -3.72 -9.16
N THR A 237 1.02 -3.46 -8.65
CA THR A 237 -0.13 -4.34 -8.86
C THR A 237 -0.63 -4.14 -10.29
N GLU A 238 -0.70 -5.21 -11.06
CA GLU A 238 -1.35 -5.17 -12.39
C GLU A 238 -2.86 -4.99 -12.21
N ASN A 239 -3.53 -4.50 -13.25
CA ASN A 239 -4.99 -4.46 -13.28
C ASN A 239 -5.55 -5.88 -13.14
N LEU A 240 -6.67 -5.99 -12.46
CA LEU A 240 -7.40 -7.23 -12.29
C LEU A 240 -8.07 -7.61 -13.63
N LYS A 241 -7.61 -8.69 -14.23
CA LYS A 241 -8.11 -9.17 -15.52
C LYS A 241 -9.31 -10.09 -15.27
N LEU A 242 -10.49 -9.64 -15.65
CA LEU A 242 -11.73 -10.41 -15.43
C LEU A 242 -12.07 -11.36 -16.59
N HIS A 243 -11.54 -11.10 -17.78
CA HIS A 243 -11.82 -11.86 -19.00
C HIS A 243 -10.63 -12.70 -19.49
N THR A 244 -9.45 -12.51 -18.89
CA THR A 244 -8.23 -13.24 -19.21
C THR A 244 -7.58 -13.77 -17.95
N THR A 245 -6.51 -14.52 -18.12
CA THR A 245 -5.80 -15.18 -17.02
C THR A 245 -5.00 -14.19 -16.19
N ASN A 246 -5.11 -14.30 -14.88
CA ASN A 246 -4.27 -13.60 -13.90
C ASN A 246 -3.13 -14.50 -13.41
N ARG A 247 -1.98 -13.93 -13.13
CA ARG A 247 -0.93 -14.63 -12.40
C ARG A 247 -1.09 -14.39 -10.91
N VAL A 248 -1.14 -15.45 -10.12
CA VAL A 248 -1.32 -15.39 -8.68
C VAL A 248 -0.19 -16.11 -7.95
N LYS A 249 0.16 -15.58 -6.81
CA LYS A 249 0.99 -16.25 -5.80
C LYS A 249 0.05 -16.94 -4.82
N ILE A 250 0.34 -18.19 -4.53
CA ILE A 250 -0.36 -18.98 -3.52
C ILE A 250 0.61 -19.33 -2.40
N ILE A 251 0.18 -19.14 -1.18
CA ILE A 251 0.90 -19.53 0.03
C ILE A 251 0.03 -20.57 0.74
N ASP A 252 0.56 -21.76 0.91
CA ASP A 252 -0.08 -22.80 1.69
C ASP A 252 0.08 -22.53 3.17
N GLU A 253 -1.04 -22.37 3.88
CA GLU A 253 -0.99 -21.98 5.30
C GLU A 253 -0.53 -23.13 6.21
N GLU A 254 -0.67 -24.38 5.78
CA GLU A 254 -0.30 -25.55 6.59
C GLU A 254 1.19 -25.88 6.47
N ASN A 255 1.73 -25.92 5.25
CA ASN A 255 3.13 -26.32 5.02
C ASN A 255 4.07 -25.16 4.64
N LYS A 256 3.50 -23.93 4.51
CA LYS A 256 4.22 -22.69 4.17
C LYS A 256 4.89 -22.68 2.79
N GLN A 257 4.52 -23.60 1.92
CA GLN A 257 5.00 -23.59 0.53
C GLN A 257 4.43 -22.38 -0.22
N GLU A 258 5.26 -21.80 -1.06
CA GLU A 258 4.84 -20.75 -1.98
C GLU A 258 4.86 -21.26 -3.43
N GLY A 259 3.89 -20.81 -4.21
CA GLY A 259 3.81 -21.16 -5.62
C GLY A 259 3.29 -20.03 -6.49
N ILE A 260 3.59 -20.11 -7.77
CA ILE A 260 3.05 -19.25 -8.81
C ILE A 260 2.08 -20.07 -9.65
N TYR A 261 0.89 -19.51 -9.83
CA TYR A 261 -0.20 -20.14 -10.55
C TYR A 261 -0.82 -19.17 -11.55
N LEU A 262 -1.48 -19.71 -12.54
CA LEU A 262 -2.38 -18.98 -13.44
C LEU A 262 -3.81 -19.22 -12.98
N LEU A 263 -4.53 -18.12 -12.71
CA LEU A 263 -5.94 -18.12 -12.36
C LEU A 263 -6.75 -17.67 -13.57
N SER A 264 -7.52 -18.58 -14.13
CA SER A 264 -8.42 -18.30 -15.26
C SER A 264 -9.71 -17.59 -14.79
N PRO A 265 -10.46 -16.93 -15.71
CA PRO A 265 -11.71 -16.25 -15.38
C PRO A 265 -12.79 -17.17 -14.78
N ASP A 266 -12.75 -18.46 -15.11
CA ASP A 266 -13.64 -19.47 -14.55
C ASP A 266 -13.19 -20.00 -13.16
N GLY A 267 -12.16 -19.39 -12.58
CA GLY A 267 -11.67 -19.71 -11.22
C GLY A 267 -10.74 -20.93 -11.16
N LYS A 268 -10.35 -21.51 -12.28
CA LYS A 268 -9.39 -22.63 -12.30
C LYS A 268 -7.98 -22.15 -12.08
N LEU A 269 -7.23 -22.88 -11.28
CA LEU A 269 -5.85 -22.65 -10.94
C LEU A 269 -4.94 -23.66 -11.66
N GLN A 270 -3.99 -23.13 -12.43
CA GLN A 270 -2.96 -23.94 -13.10
C GLN A 270 -1.61 -23.65 -12.47
N LYS A 271 -1.03 -24.64 -11.79
CA LYS A 271 0.30 -24.55 -11.18
C LYS A 271 1.39 -24.34 -12.23
N GLN A 272 2.26 -23.34 -11.98
CA GLN A 272 3.44 -23.08 -12.77
C GLN A 272 4.71 -23.52 -12.03
N MET A 273 4.83 -23.17 -10.76
CA MET A 273 5.87 -23.64 -9.85
C MET A 273 5.38 -23.59 -8.42
N GLU A 274 5.93 -24.45 -7.56
CA GLU A 274 5.63 -24.49 -6.11
C GLU A 274 6.76 -25.22 -5.38
N GLY A 275 7.05 -24.82 -4.16
CA GLY A 275 8.04 -25.50 -3.30
C GLY A 275 8.29 -24.81 -1.98
N ASN A 276 9.24 -25.39 -1.22
CA ASN A 276 9.67 -24.90 0.11
C ASN A 276 10.61 -23.69 -0.03
N TYR A 277 10.11 -22.61 -0.58
CA TYR A 277 10.86 -21.37 -0.75
C TYR A 277 9.90 -20.17 -0.80
N SER A 278 10.45 -19.00 -0.51
CA SER A 278 9.76 -17.74 -0.76
C SER A 278 10.11 -17.20 -2.15
N LEU A 279 9.10 -16.68 -2.83
CA LEU A 279 9.16 -16.20 -4.21
C LEU A 279 8.74 -14.72 -4.29
N GLN A 280 9.52 -13.96 -5.06
CA GLN A 280 9.19 -12.60 -5.42
C GLN A 280 9.47 -12.34 -6.90
N LEU A 281 8.44 -12.01 -7.67
CA LEU A 281 8.60 -11.62 -9.07
C LEU A 281 9.13 -10.19 -9.13
N LEU A 282 10.19 -9.97 -9.90
CA LEU A 282 10.86 -8.68 -10.00
C LEU A 282 10.54 -7.96 -11.29
N LYS A 283 10.76 -8.64 -12.42
CA LYS A 283 10.57 -8.06 -13.75
C LYS A 283 10.08 -9.10 -14.74
N GLN A 284 9.32 -8.62 -15.71
CA GLN A 284 8.96 -9.39 -16.90
C GLN A 284 9.55 -8.68 -18.13
N SER A 285 10.03 -9.45 -19.10
CA SER A 285 10.48 -8.89 -20.38
C SER A 285 9.30 -8.21 -21.11
N VAL A 286 9.59 -7.21 -21.92
CA VAL A 286 8.57 -6.44 -22.67
C VAL A 286 7.68 -7.34 -23.52
N ASN A 287 8.25 -8.40 -24.12
CA ASN A 287 7.51 -9.37 -24.92
C ASN A 287 6.79 -10.45 -24.08
N GLY A 288 6.83 -10.34 -22.75
CA GLY A 288 6.17 -11.26 -21.83
C GLY A 288 6.78 -12.68 -21.75
N LYS A 289 7.86 -12.97 -22.48
CA LYS A 289 8.41 -14.33 -22.60
C LYS A 289 9.26 -14.77 -21.41
N TYR A 290 9.89 -13.84 -20.69
CA TYR A 290 10.83 -14.12 -19.62
C TYR A 290 10.46 -13.39 -18.35
N ILE A 291 10.77 -14.02 -17.21
CA ILE A 291 10.55 -13.48 -15.89
C ILE A 291 11.83 -13.57 -15.08
N LEU A 292 12.19 -12.46 -14.42
CA LEU A 292 13.21 -12.38 -13.39
C LEU A 292 12.52 -12.44 -12.02
N PHE A 293 13.01 -13.29 -11.13
CA PHE A 293 12.45 -13.43 -9.80
C PHE A 293 13.52 -13.71 -8.76
N GLN A 294 13.21 -13.49 -7.52
CA GLN A 294 13.99 -13.90 -6.36
C GLN A 294 13.42 -15.18 -5.78
N ARG A 295 14.31 -16.06 -5.33
CA ARG A 295 13.98 -17.25 -4.56
C ARG A 295 14.91 -17.35 -3.36
N GLN A 296 14.34 -17.71 -2.23
CA GLN A 296 15.08 -17.92 -0.99
C GLN A 296 14.36 -18.94 -0.09
N ASN A 297 15.12 -19.61 0.75
CA ASN A 297 14.62 -20.35 1.90
C ASN A 297 15.69 -20.32 3.02
N TYR A 298 15.48 -21.04 4.11
CA TYR A 298 16.44 -21.05 5.21
C TYR A 298 17.85 -21.50 4.77
N ASN A 299 17.96 -22.44 3.83
CA ASN A 299 19.22 -23.00 3.36
C ASN A 299 19.72 -22.36 2.06
N GLU A 300 18.91 -21.58 1.41
CA GLU A 300 19.26 -20.86 0.17
C GLU A 300 19.11 -19.36 0.40
N TYR A 301 20.24 -18.63 0.40
CA TYR A 301 20.20 -17.17 0.46
C TYR A 301 19.45 -16.59 -0.75
N ARG A 302 18.92 -15.39 -0.62
CA ARG A 302 18.17 -14.70 -1.66
C ARG A 302 18.99 -14.56 -2.94
N ASN A 303 18.66 -15.38 -3.93
CA ASN A 303 19.29 -15.39 -5.24
C ASN A 303 18.35 -14.91 -6.34
N LEU A 304 18.94 -14.34 -7.39
CA LEU A 304 18.24 -14.01 -8.62
C LEU A 304 18.14 -15.25 -9.49
N TRP A 305 16.96 -15.43 -10.05
CA TRP A 305 16.61 -16.49 -10.96
C TRP A 305 15.88 -15.91 -12.17
N TRP A 306 16.01 -16.53 -13.30
CA TRP A 306 15.19 -16.23 -14.46
C TRP A 306 14.56 -17.50 -15.00
N SER A 307 13.46 -17.35 -15.72
CA SER A 307 12.77 -18.44 -16.41
C SER A 307 11.96 -17.90 -17.58
N ARG A 308 11.48 -18.80 -18.42
CA ARG A 308 10.35 -18.50 -19.30
C ARG A 308 9.11 -18.24 -18.46
N SER A 309 8.10 -17.56 -19.05
CA SER A 309 6.88 -17.16 -18.35
C SER A 309 6.05 -18.34 -17.81
N ASP A 310 6.32 -19.56 -18.29
CA ASP A 310 5.72 -20.81 -17.82
C ASP A 310 6.48 -21.44 -16.64
N PHE A 311 7.56 -20.83 -16.19
CA PHE A 311 8.45 -21.27 -15.12
C PHE A 311 9.07 -22.66 -15.33
N LYS A 312 9.11 -23.14 -16.56
CA LYS A 312 9.85 -24.36 -16.90
C LYS A 312 11.35 -24.09 -16.94
N HIS A 313 12.11 -24.97 -16.31
CA HIS A 313 13.58 -24.93 -16.25
C HIS A 313 14.16 -23.58 -15.76
N PRO A 314 13.82 -23.14 -14.53
CA PRO A 314 14.38 -21.90 -13.98
C PRO A 314 15.89 -22.00 -13.83
N GLN A 315 16.59 -20.90 -14.16
CA GLN A 315 18.05 -20.81 -14.09
C GLN A 315 18.46 -19.84 -12.99
N LYS A 316 19.38 -20.28 -12.13
CA LYS A 316 19.99 -19.44 -11.11
C LYS A 316 21.01 -18.49 -11.76
N LEU A 317 20.89 -17.18 -11.49
CA LEU A 317 21.78 -16.16 -12.04
C LEU A 317 22.89 -15.74 -11.06
N THR A 318 22.61 -15.78 -9.77
CA THR A 318 23.56 -15.33 -8.75
C THR A 318 23.82 -16.42 -7.72
N ASP A 319 25.00 -16.41 -7.13
CA ASP A 319 25.32 -17.15 -5.91
C ASP A 319 25.72 -16.14 -4.85
N ALA A 320 24.72 -15.43 -4.33
CA ALA A 320 24.91 -14.45 -3.26
C ALA A 320 25.16 -15.20 -1.94
N ASN A 321 26.06 -14.64 -1.12
CA ASN A 321 26.44 -15.21 0.17
C ASN A 321 27.07 -16.64 0.10
N PRO A 322 28.06 -16.89 -0.79
CA PRO A 322 28.66 -18.21 -0.96
C PRO A 322 29.36 -18.74 0.29
N GLN A 323 29.80 -17.83 1.19
CA GLN A 323 30.42 -18.14 2.47
C GLN A 323 29.48 -18.91 3.41
N GLN A 324 28.17 -18.95 3.18
CA GLN A 324 27.22 -19.74 3.96
C GLN A 324 27.65 -21.23 4.02
N LYS A 325 28.28 -21.72 2.94
CA LYS A 325 28.75 -23.11 2.83
C LYS A 325 29.91 -23.45 3.80
N THR A 326 30.58 -22.43 4.34
CA THR A 326 31.70 -22.62 5.29
C THR A 326 31.24 -22.72 6.75
N TYR A 327 29.96 -22.52 7.00
CA TYR A 327 29.35 -22.60 8.32
C TYR A 327 28.55 -23.89 8.48
N ASN A 328 28.45 -24.39 9.70
CA ASN A 328 27.54 -25.48 10.03
C ASN A 328 26.08 -24.96 10.05
N TRP A 329 25.50 -24.86 8.86
CA TRP A 329 24.17 -24.28 8.66
C TRP A 329 23.08 -25.29 8.99
N GLY A 330 22.13 -24.92 9.83
CA GLY A 330 21.05 -25.81 10.25
C GLY A 330 19.91 -25.96 9.24
N THR A 331 18.85 -26.63 9.63
CA THR A 331 17.60 -26.77 8.89
C THR A 331 16.43 -26.28 9.74
N VAL A 332 15.35 -25.85 9.07
CA VAL A 332 14.10 -25.45 9.72
C VAL A 332 13.00 -26.45 9.36
N ARG A 333 12.28 -26.93 10.36
CA ARG A 333 11.11 -27.77 10.22
C ARG A 333 9.91 -27.11 10.89
N LEU A 334 8.76 -27.12 10.21
CA LEU A 334 7.48 -26.80 10.85
C LEU A 334 7.03 -28.05 11.63
N LEU A 335 6.86 -27.90 12.93
CA LEU A 335 6.31 -28.95 13.78
C LEU A 335 4.88 -28.57 14.15
N GLN A 336 4.00 -29.55 14.12
CA GLN A 336 2.62 -29.41 14.56
C GLN A 336 2.33 -30.51 15.57
N TRP A 337 1.66 -30.18 16.65
CA TRP A 337 1.20 -31.12 17.65
C TRP A 337 -0.17 -30.71 18.18
N THR A 338 -0.91 -31.66 18.71
CA THR A 338 -2.17 -31.43 19.40
C THR A 338 -1.92 -31.63 20.90
N ASN A 339 -2.37 -30.68 21.70
CA ASN A 339 -2.41 -30.89 23.17
C ASN A 339 -3.61 -31.76 23.51
N ASP A 340 -3.42 -32.66 24.48
CA ASP A 340 -4.48 -33.46 25.05
C ASP A 340 -5.49 -32.64 25.85
#